data_8159ab103273f960a7cbc3474189c898
#
_entry.id   8159ab103273f960a7cbc3474189c898
#
_cell.length_a   1.000
_cell.length_b   1.000
_cell.length_c   1.000
_cell.angle_alpha   90.00
_cell.angle_beta   90.00
_cell.angle_gamma   90.00
#
_symmetry.space_group_name_H-M   'P 1'
#
loop_
_entity.id
_entity.type
_entity.pdbx_description
1 polymer ?
#
loop_
_entity_poly.entity_id
_entity_poly.type
_entity_poly.pdbx_seq_one_letter_code
_entity_poly.pdbx_strand_id
1 'polypeptide(L)'
;MAHLSLLGLITVGAGGIKSCVNVMGAQQMHPDEHKELITNFFTYFFASINLGAIIGGIVTPILLQQINFTTSFVFILACFVLATVVFVFGDYMNRYVKAKPQGSAVLQICKVVVYSFARCSVEKNKESQEGKFKDDFIEDAKVFFHLLPLLALVIPFNMVCANMTTAFLTQAFKMDRNTFGWTMPAALMRNVDPIAVVVISVLLDRLLYPCLRRHSKMPSVLVRFFIGTLLGALALLCALIVEYVIMAHPLFTVSIWWQVPQFVSIAAGEIFLISTSYEVAFTHAPPELKAVASAVNLCFMAIANSLSAAVFQAASPWLPNFDFEEPEESMVGSHYDYYYYFLIGLSLVGAICCLLMIPFYRRVYAAAIIRQKSGVPPVECR
;
A
#
# COMPACT_ATOMS: atom_id res chain seq x y z
N MET A 1 23.76 -15.34 -10.71
CA MET A 1 22.96 -14.69 -11.74
C MET A 1 21.51 -14.47 -11.25
N ALA A 2 20.75 -15.50 -10.82
CA ALA A 2 19.37 -15.33 -10.35
C ALA A 2 19.21 -14.31 -9.20
N HIS A 3 20.08 -14.32 -8.20
CA HIS A 3 20.05 -13.35 -7.10
C HIS A 3 20.32 -11.91 -7.57
N LEU A 4 21.19 -11.71 -8.53
CA LEU A 4 21.49 -10.38 -9.09
C LEU A 4 20.28 -9.82 -9.87
N SER A 5 19.58 -10.66 -10.64
CA SER A 5 18.37 -10.25 -11.37
C SER A 5 17.19 -9.98 -10.43
N LEU A 6 16.96 -10.81 -9.42
CA LEU A 6 15.87 -10.65 -8.46
C LEU A 6 16.09 -9.43 -7.55
N LEU A 7 17.27 -9.29 -6.95
CA LEU A 7 17.58 -8.22 -5.99
C LEU A 7 18.02 -6.91 -6.65
N GLY A 8 18.47 -6.95 -7.88
CA GLY A 8 18.93 -5.78 -8.64
C GLY A 8 17.89 -5.30 -9.66
N LEU A 9 17.87 -5.91 -10.83
CA LEU A 9 17.14 -5.39 -11.99
C LEU A 9 15.63 -5.32 -11.78
N ILE A 10 15.03 -6.38 -11.22
CA ILE A 10 13.56 -6.42 -11.03
C ILE A 10 13.12 -5.41 -9.98
N THR A 11 13.85 -5.33 -8.85
CA THR A 11 13.49 -4.39 -7.76
C THR A 11 13.65 -2.93 -8.18
N VAL A 12 14.73 -2.57 -8.87
CA VAL A 12 14.94 -1.20 -9.36
C VAL A 12 13.91 -0.85 -10.42
N GLY A 13 13.65 -1.74 -11.38
CA GLY A 13 12.63 -1.54 -12.42
C GLY A 13 11.22 -1.40 -11.83
N ALA A 14 10.83 -2.28 -10.93
CA ALA A 14 9.51 -2.23 -10.27
C ALA A 14 9.36 -0.97 -9.41
N GLY A 15 10.41 -0.56 -8.68
CA GLY A 15 10.40 0.67 -7.87
C GLY A 15 10.18 1.93 -8.73
N GLY A 16 10.88 2.02 -9.86
CA GLY A 16 10.72 3.14 -10.81
C GLY A 16 9.31 3.21 -11.40
N ILE A 17 8.76 2.08 -11.85
CA ILE A 17 7.42 2.03 -12.44
C ILE A 17 6.35 2.38 -11.39
N LYS A 18 6.36 1.73 -10.22
CA LYS A 18 5.31 1.90 -9.19
C LYS A 18 5.18 3.33 -8.70
N SER A 19 6.28 4.06 -8.55
CA SER A 19 6.25 5.46 -8.10
C SER A 19 5.75 6.43 -9.16
N CYS A 20 5.97 6.13 -10.45
CA CYS A 20 5.65 7.05 -11.54
C CYS A 20 4.25 6.82 -12.15
N VAL A 21 3.79 5.57 -12.25
CA VAL A 21 2.55 5.23 -12.97
C VAL A 21 1.32 5.85 -12.33
N ASN A 22 1.19 5.84 -11.00
CA ASN A 22 0.06 6.43 -10.30
C ASN A 22 0.02 7.96 -10.47
N VAL A 23 1.18 8.62 -10.39
CA VAL A 23 1.29 10.07 -10.58
C VAL A 23 0.99 10.45 -12.03
N MET A 24 1.57 9.74 -12.99
CA MET A 24 1.33 9.96 -14.41
C MET A 24 -0.15 9.74 -14.76
N GLY A 25 -0.78 8.70 -14.24
CA GLY A 25 -2.21 8.43 -14.44
C GLY A 25 -3.09 9.54 -13.89
N ALA A 26 -2.81 10.02 -12.67
CA ALA A 26 -3.55 11.11 -12.06
C ALA A 26 -3.34 12.47 -12.79
N GLN A 27 -2.17 12.69 -13.38
CA GLN A 27 -1.87 13.90 -14.18
C GLN A 27 -2.60 13.97 -15.53
N GLN A 28 -3.22 12.86 -15.98
CA GLN A 28 -4.09 12.88 -17.17
C GLN A 28 -5.42 13.61 -16.92
N MET A 29 -5.75 13.92 -15.67
CA MET A 29 -6.97 14.62 -15.28
C MET A 29 -6.69 16.06 -14.92
N HIS A 30 -7.58 16.98 -15.34
CA HIS A 30 -7.46 18.40 -15.00
C HIS A 30 -7.74 18.61 -13.50
N PRO A 31 -6.81 19.21 -12.73
CA PRO A 31 -6.90 19.28 -11.27
C PRO A 31 -8.06 20.11 -10.75
N ASP A 32 -8.51 21.15 -11.48
CA ASP A 32 -9.56 22.06 -11.05
C ASP A 32 -10.96 21.60 -11.45
N GLU A 33 -11.12 21.03 -12.64
CA GLU A 33 -12.40 20.58 -13.16
C GLU A 33 -12.83 19.20 -12.65
N HIS A 34 -11.87 18.37 -12.21
CA HIS A 34 -12.08 16.96 -11.94
C HIS A 34 -11.69 16.52 -10.52
N LYS A 35 -11.82 17.39 -9.50
CA LYS A 35 -11.44 17.06 -8.11
C LYS A 35 -12.08 15.77 -7.57
N GLU A 36 -13.37 15.57 -7.88
CA GLU A 36 -14.06 14.35 -7.46
C GLU A 36 -13.58 13.11 -8.23
N LEU A 37 -13.21 13.29 -9.50
CA LEU A 37 -12.68 12.20 -10.33
C LEU A 37 -11.29 11.75 -9.85
N ILE A 38 -10.49 12.63 -9.27
CA ILE A 38 -9.16 12.27 -8.75
C ILE A 38 -9.28 11.27 -7.59
N THR A 39 -10.21 11.48 -6.65
CA THR A 39 -10.44 10.52 -5.56
C THR A 39 -10.91 9.17 -6.10
N ASN A 40 -11.85 9.18 -7.04
CA ASN A 40 -12.34 7.96 -7.68
C ASN A 40 -11.25 7.28 -8.51
N PHE A 41 -10.37 8.06 -9.17
CA PHE A 41 -9.24 7.53 -9.92
C PHE A 41 -8.34 6.65 -9.06
N PHE A 42 -7.95 7.09 -7.87
CA PHE A 42 -7.09 6.28 -7.01
C PHE A 42 -7.77 4.99 -6.54
N THR A 43 -9.07 5.00 -6.32
CA THR A 43 -9.84 3.79 -6.03
C THR A 43 -9.84 2.83 -7.21
N TYR A 44 -10.12 3.31 -8.44
CA TYR A 44 -10.10 2.48 -9.64
C TYR A 44 -8.69 2.02 -10.03
N PHE A 45 -7.69 2.88 -9.83
CA PHE A 45 -6.29 2.53 -10.03
C PHE A 45 -5.89 1.37 -9.12
N PHE A 46 -6.27 1.45 -7.83
CA PHE A 46 -6.00 0.38 -6.89
C PHE A 46 -6.77 -0.90 -7.22
N ALA A 47 -8.05 -0.79 -7.62
CA ALA A 47 -8.83 -1.93 -8.09
C ALA A 47 -8.23 -2.58 -9.35
N SER A 48 -7.66 -1.78 -10.27
CA SER A 48 -7.00 -2.30 -11.48
C SER A 48 -5.71 -3.07 -11.15
N ILE A 49 -4.92 -2.61 -10.16
CA ILE A 49 -3.76 -3.36 -9.64
C ILE A 49 -4.21 -4.72 -9.11
N ASN A 50 -5.30 -4.74 -8.33
CA ASN A 50 -5.83 -5.97 -7.76
C ASN A 50 -6.42 -6.91 -8.80
N LEU A 51 -7.05 -6.39 -9.86
CA LEU A 51 -7.47 -7.22 -11.00
C LEU A 51 -6.28 -7.92 -11.66
N GLY A 52 -5.18 -7.20 -11.86
CA GLY A 52 -3.92 -7.80 -12.32
C GLY A 52 -3.36 -8.85 -11.36
N ALA A 53 -3.45 -8.60 -10.05
CA ALA A 53 -3.03 -9.54 -9.01
C ALA A 53 -3.88 -10.82 -9.00
N ILE A 54 -5.19 -10.75 -9.25
CA ILE A 54 -6.07 -11.93 -9.41
C ILE A 54 -5.60 -12.78 -10.57
N ILE A 55 -5.41 -12.18 -11.75
CA ILE A 55 -4.98 -12.90 -12.96
C ILE A 55 -3.61 -13.56 -12.71
N GLY A 56 -2.63 -12.80 -12.23
CA GLY A 56 -1.30 -13.33 -11.94
C GLY A 56 -1.29 -14.35 -10.82
N GLY A 57 -2.05 -14.11 -9.74
CA GLY A 57 -2.13 -14.98 -8.56
C GLY A 57 -2.83 -16.32 -8.81
N ILE A 58 -3.67 -16.42 -9.84
CA ILE A 58 -4.31 -17.69 -10.25
C ILE A 58 -3.46 -18.38 -11.32
N VAL A 59 -3.12 -17.67 -12.40
CA VAL A 59 -2.46 -18.27 -13.56
C VAL A 59 -1.04 -18.74 -13.24
N THR A 60 -0.27 -17.96 -12.49
CA THR A 60 1.14 -18.25 -12.21
C THR A 60 1.32 -19.55 -11.41
N PRO A 61 0.61 -19.79 -10.27
CA PRO A 61 0.73 -21.07 -9.54
C PRO A 61 0.25 -22.28 -10.33
N ILE A 62 -0.79 -22.12 -11.16
CA ILE A 62 -1.29 -23.19 -12.01
C ILE A 62 -0.25 -23.59 -13.06
N LEU A 63 0.35 -22.59 -13.74
CA LEU A 63 1.42 -22.86 -14.72
C LEU A 63 2.65 -23.50 -14.06
N LEU A 64 2.98 -23.07 -12.84
CA LEU A 64 4.08 -23.63 -12.06
C LEU A 64 3.86 -25.12 -11.74
N GLN A 65 2.63 -25.46 -11.29
CA GLN A 65 2.27 -26.84 -10.93
C GLN A 65 2.06 -27.76 -12.13
N GLN A 66 1.39 -27.25 -13.17
CA GLN A 66 0.94 -28.09 -14.29
C GLN A 66 1.99 -28.26 -15.39
N ILE A 67 2.88 -27.28 -15.55
CA ILE A 67 3.84 -27.26 -16.65
C ILE A 67 5.27 -27.20 -16.11
N ASN A 68 5.77 -26.01 -15.78
CA ASN A 68 7.08 -25.81 -15.17
C ASN A 68 7.30 -24.35 -14.76
N PHE A 69 8.40 -24.13 -14.02
CA PHE A 69 8.82 -22.82 -13.54
C PHE A 69 9.09 -21.81 -14.67
N THR A 70 9.73 -22.26 -15.75
CA THR A 70 10.07 -21.41 -16.90
C THR A 70 8.84 -20.84 -17.59
N THR A 71 7.80 -21.65 -17.82
CA THR A 71 6.55 -21.20 -18.45
C THR A 71 5.83 -20.15 -17.62
N SER A 72 5.85 -20.29 -16.30
CA SER A 72 5.29 -19.28 -15.38
C SER A 72 5.98 -17.91 -15.54
N PHE A 73 7.31 -17.88 -15.63
CA PHE A 73 8.06 -16.64 -15.85
C PHE A 73 7.88 -16.06 -17.26
N VAL A 74 7.80 -16.92 -18.29
CA VAL A 74 7.53 -16.47 -19.67
C VAL A 74 6.16 -15.81 -19.76
N PHE A 75 5.16 -16.33 -19.08
CA PHE A 75 3.83 -15.72 -19.02
C PHE A 75 3.90 -14.29 -18.43
N ILE A 76 4.56 -14.12 -17.29
CA ILE A 76 4.73 -12.79 -16.64
C ILE A 76 5.48 -11.83 -17.58
N LEU A 77 6.55 -12.30 -18.22
CA LEU A 77 7.33 -11.51 -19.18
C LEU A 77 6.47 -11.09 -20.37
N ALA A 78 5.66 -11.99 -20.94
CA ALA A 78 4.76 -11.68 -22.04
C ALA A 78 3.72 -10.61 -21.67
N CYS A 79 3.14 -10.68 -20.48
CA CYS A 79 2.23 -9.65 -19.96
C CYS A 79 2.94 -8.30 -19.81
N PHE A 80 4.18 -8.30 -19.32
CA PHE A 80 4.97 -7.08 -19.16
C PHE A 80 5.34 -6.46 -20.51
N VAL A 81 5.76 -7.25 -21.49
CA VAL A 81 6.05 -6.80 -22.85
C VAL A 81 4.79 -6.21 -23.49
N LEU A 82 3.64 -6.87 -23.36
CA LEU A 82 2.36 -6.36 -23.87
C LEU A 82 2.01 -5.01 -23.25
N ALA A 83 2.13 -4.87 -21.94
CA ALA A 83 1.88 -3.61 -21.24
C ALA A 83 2.82 -2.50 -21.73
N THR A 84 4.10 -2.82 -21.93
CA THR A 84 5.10 -1.87 -22.46
C THR A 84 4.77 -1.44 -23.88
N VAL A 85 4.37 -2.37 -24.76
CA VAL A 85 3.96 -2.06 -26.13
C VAL A 85 2.75 -1.14 -26.16
N VAL A 86 1.71 -1.43 -25.34
CA VAL A 86 0.51 -0.59 -25.23
C VAL A 86 0.87 0.82 -24.74
N PHE A 87 1.76 0.92 -23.74
CA PHE A 87 2.21 2.21 -23.21
C PHE A 87 2.98 3.03 -24.26
N VAL A 88 3.95 2.42 -24.93
CA VAL A 88 4.75 3.09 -25.97
C VAL A 88 3.88 3.49 -27.18
N PHE A 89 2.94 2.64 -27.56
CA PHE A 89 1.98 2.96 -28.62
C PHE A 89 1.08 4.15 -28.25
N GLY A 90 0.59 4.22 -27.03
CA GLY A 90 -0.16 5.37 -26.53
C GLY A 90 0.66 6.66 -26.55
N ASP A 91 1.95 6.57 -26.21
CA ASP A 91 2.88 7.68 -26.29
C ASP A 91 3.14 8.13 -27.74
N TYR A 92 3.38 7.18 -28.63
CA TYR A 92 3.54 7.45 -30.07
C TYR A 92 2.32 8.16 -30.67
N MET A 93 1.12 7.80 -30.21
CA MET A 93 -0.13 8.46 -30.63
C MET A 93 -0.40 9.82 -29.95
N ASN A 94 0.53 10.33 -29.15
CA ASN A 94 0.39 11.57 -28.36
C ASN A 94 -0.88 11.61 -27.49
N ARG A 95 -1.25 10.47 -26.90
CA ARG A 95 -2.44 10.35 -26.03
C ARG A 95 -2.19 10.78 -24.59
N TYR A 96 -0.92 11.00 -24.21
CA TYR A 96 -0.56 11.33 -22.84
C TYR A 96 -0.21 12.80 -22.68
N VAL A 97 -0.74 13.42 -21.62
CA VAL A 97 -0.29 14.73 -21.14
C VAL A 97 1.04 14.53 -20.41
N LYS A 98 2.10 15.17 -20.89
CA LYS A 98 3.45 15.07 -20.33
C LYS A 98 3.81 16.32 -19.58
N ALA A 99 4.19 16.18 -18.30
CA ALA A 99 4.79 17.27 -17.54
C ALA A 99 6.19 17.58 -18.09
N LYS A 100 6.57 18.85 -18.11
CA LYS A 100 7.94 19.25 -18.50
C LYS A 100 8.94 18.74 -17.47
N PRO A 101 10.10 18.16 -17.90
CA PRO A 101 11.15 17.76 -16.98
C PRO A 101 11.69 18.98 -16.22
N GLN A 102 11.63 18.93 -14.90
CA GLN A 102 12.10 20.05 -14.02
C GLN A 102 13.41 19.70 -13.29
N GLY A 103 14.13 18.66 -13.75
CA GLY A 103 15.33 18.17 -13.09
C GLY A 103 15.03 17.13 -12.01
N SER A 104 16.04 16.73 -11.22
CA SER A 104 15.88 15.72 -10.18
C SER A 104 15.43 16.36 -8.87
N ALA A 105 14.13 16.34 -8.60
CA ALA A 105 13.55 16.80 -7.35
C ALA A 105 14.11 16.04 -6.12
N VAL A 106 14.43 14.75 -6.28
CA VAL A 106 15.06 13.93 -5.22
C VAL A 106 16.42 14.49 -4.82
N LEU A 107 17.29 14.81 -5.79
CA LEU A 107 18.61 15.40 -5.50
C LEU A 107 18.49 16.77 -4.85
N GLN A 108 17.51 17.56 -5.24
CA GLN A 108 17.27 18.87 -4.65
C GLN A 108 16.80 18.75 -3.19
N ILE A 109 15.85 17.84 -2.89
CA ILE A 109 15.40 17.57 -1.52
C ILE A 109 16.56 17.02 -0.66
N CYS A 110 17.34 16.07 -1.17
CA CYS A 110 18.52 15.57 -0.45
C CYS A 110 19.51 16.70 -0.11
N LYS A 111 19.77 17.61 -1.06
CA LYS A 111 20.62 18.77 -0.80
C LYS A 111 19.99 19.68 0.27
N VAL A 112 18.68 19.97 0.20
CA VAL A 112 18.01 20.76 1.24
C VAL A 112 18.16 20.12 2.61
N VAL A 113 17.97 18.82 2.73
CA VAL A 113 18.16 18.07 3.99
C VAL A 113 19.60 18.24 4.51
N VAL A 114 20.60 17.97 3.66
CA VAL A 114 22.03 18.06 4.06
C VAL A 114 22.39 19.48 4.49
N TYR A 115 22.00 20.49 3.72
CA TYR A 115 22.26 21.90 4.08
C TYR A 115 21.49 22.34 5.32
N SER A 116 20.27 21.82 5.53
CA SER A 116 19.48 22.11 6.73
C SER A 116 20.12 21.54 7.99
N PHE A 117 20.70 20.35 7.92
CA PHE A 117 21.49 19.79 9.01
C PHE A 117 22.73 20.65 9.29
N ALA A 118 23.46 21.09 8.25
CA ALA A 118 24.65 21.91 8.41
C ALA A 118 24.36 23.30 8.98
N ARG A 119 23.20 23.89 8.67
CA ARG A 119 22.80 25.23 9.11
C ARG A 119 21.81 25.22 10.29
N CYS A 120 21.45 24.04 10.81
CA CYS A 120 20.43 23.84 11.86
C CYS A 120 19.08 24.54 11.60
N SER A 121 18.75 24.82 10.34
CA SER A 121 17.54 25.50 9.94
C SER A 121 17.24 25.31 8.46
N VAL A 122 15.99 24.98 8.13
CA VAL A 122 15.52 24.89 6.74
C VAL A 122 15.40 26.29 6.12
N GLU A 123 14.97 27.29 6.90
CA GLU A 123 14.77 28.69 6.47
C GLU A 123 16.05 29.34 5.92
N LYS A 124 17.21 29.11 6.58
CA LYS A 124 18.49 29.68 6.17
C LYS A 124 19.00 29.20 4.81
N ASN A 125 18.29 28.25 4.17
CA ASN A 125 18.61 27.77 2.84
C ASN A 125 17.91 28.58 1.73
N LYS A 126 17.01 29.51 2.05
CA LYS A 126 16.35 30.44 1.13
C LYS A 126 17.36 31.40 0.51
N GLU A 127 17.15 31.71 -0.77
CA GLU A 127 17.94 32.72 -1.48
C GLU A 127 17.83 34.09 -0.81
N SER A 128 16.66 34.44 -0.28
CA SER A 128 16.43 35.65 0.53
C SER A 128 17.24 35.71 1.83
N GLN A 129 17.79 34.61 2.28
CA GLN A 129 18.65 34.47 3.48
C GLN A 129 20.06 34.00 3.13
N GLU A 130 20.58 34.40 1.96
CA GLU A 130 21.91 33.98 1.45
C GLU A 130 22.04 32.43 1.27
N GLY A 131 20.93 31.74 1.09
CA GLY A 131 20.87 30.33 0.79
C GLY A 131 21.07 30.03 -0.70
N LYS A 132 21.06 28.75 -1.05
CA LYS A 132 21.31 28.26 -2.42
C LYS A 132 20.03 27.87 -3.18
N PHE A 133 18.87 27.96 -2.56
CA PHE A 133 17.61 27.49 -3.12
C PHE A 133 16.58 28.61 -3.21
N LYS A 134 15.76 28.56 -4.24
CA LYS A 134 14.63 29.49 -4.39
C LYS A 134 13.70 29.39 -3.18
N ASP A 135 13.16 30.50 -2.76
CA ASP A 135 12.29 30.59 -1.59
C ASP A 135 11.05 29.70 -1.73
N ASP A 136 10.45 29.68 -2.91
CA ASP A 136 9.28 28.83 -3.21
C ASP A 136 9.59 27.33 -3.04
N PHE A 137 10.78 26.89 -3.50
CA PHE A 137 11.18 25.50 -3.36
C PHE A 137 11.40 25.11 -1.89
N ILE A 138 11.93 25.98 -1.05
CA ILE A 138 12.08 25.73 0.39
C ILE A 138 10.71 25.65 1.07
N GLU A 139 9.75 26.50 0.67
CA GLU A 139 8.40 26.38 1.20
C GLU A 139 7.71 25.07 0.77
N ASP A 140 7.89 24.65 -0.46
CA ASP A 140 7.39 23.38 -0.96
C ASP A 140 8.05 22.19 -0.25
N ALA A 141 9.35 22.26 0.01
CA ALA A 141 10.06 21.27 0.82
C ALA A 141 9.48 21.16 2.24
N LYS A 142 9.10 22.28 2.88
CA LYS A 142 8.44 22.25 4.20
C LYS A 142 7.08 21.55 4.14
N VAL A 143 6.25 21.88 3.15
CA VAL A 143 4.95 21.20 2.96
C VAL A 143 5.18 19.69 2.80
N PHE A 144 6.16 19.31 2.01
CA PHE A 144 6.53 17.90 1.83
C PHE A 144 6.97 17.25 3.15
N PHE A 145 7.83 17.89 3.96
CA PHE A 145 8.23 17.33 5.26
C PHE A 145 7.06 17.20 6.25
N HIS A 146 6.11 18.12 6.22
CA HIS A 146 4.90 18.01 7.03
C HIS A 146 3.96 16.89 6.57
N LEU A 147 4.08 16.44 5.31
CA LEU A 147 3.32 15.31 4.79
C LEU A 147 3.87 13.95 5.28
N LEU A 148 5.17 13.85 5.59
CA LEU A 148 5.82 12.59 5.97
C LEU A 148 5.16 11.88 7.17
N PRO A 149 4.83 12.54 8.29
CA PRO A 149 4.16 11.89 9.41
C PRO A 149 2.78 11.32 9.04
N LEU A 150 2.07 11.97 8.13
CA LEU A 150 0.79 11.48 7.64
C LEU A 150 0.94 10.22 6.80
N LEU A 151 1.93 10.20 5.90
CA LEU A 151 2.24 9.02 5.08
C LEU A 151 2.77 7.86 5.94
N ALA A 152 3.49 8.14 7.03
CA ALA A 152 3.99 7.11 7.94
C ALA A 152 2.87 6.34 8.66
N LEU A 153 1.64 6.88 8.75
CA LEU A 153 0.49 6.18 9.32
C LEU A 153 0.07 4.91 8.54
N VAL A 154 0.62 4.69 7.35
CA VAL A 154 0.41 3.43 6.61
C VAL A 154 1.15 2.24 7.25
N ILE A 155 2.18 2.49 8.07
CA ILE A 155 3.08 1.44 8.60
C ILE A 155 2.31 0.38 9.39
N PRO A 156 1.51 0.71 10.44
CA PRO A 156 0.85 -0.31 11.25
C PRO A 156 -0.06 -1.23 10.42
N PHE A 157 -0.81 -0.66 9.49
CA PHE A 157 -1.70 -1.44 8.63
C PHE A 157 -0.94 -2.34 7.65
N ASN A 158 0.13 -1.84 7.02
CA ASN A 158 0.94 -2.67 6.12
C ASN A 158 1.66 -3.80 6.84
N MET A 159 2.00 -3.65 8.11
CA MET A 159 2.52 -4.75 8.95
C MET A 159 1.46 -5.86 9.09
N VAL A 160 0.17 -5.52 9.20
CA VAL A 160 -0.91 -6.51 9.19
C VAL A 160 -1.01 -7.21 7.84
N CYS A 161 -1.01 -6.46 6.73
CA CYS A 161 -1.08 -7.02 5.37
C CYS A 161 0.09 -7.99 5.07
N ALA A 162 1.29 -7.72 5.60
CA ALA A 162 2.44 -8.60 5.43
C ALA A 162 2.20 -10.02 5.98
N ASN A 163 1.31 -10.17 6.97
CA ASN A 163 0.98 -11.47 7.55
C ASN A 163 0.18 -12.41 6.63
N MET A 164 -0.37 -11.90 5.53
CA MET A 164 -0.99 -12.75 4.50
C MET A 164 -0.02 -13.75 3.87
N THR A 165 1.27 -13.44 3.87
CA THR A 165 2.34 -14.30 3.30
C THR A 165 3.14 -15.05 4.36
N THR A 166 2.88 -14.83 5.64
CA THR A 166 3.56 -15.46 6.77
C THR A 166 2.57 -16.18 7.67
N ALA A 167 2.11 -15.56 8.74
CA ALA A 167 1.26 -16.21 9.74
C ALA A 167 -0.06 -16.79 9.17
N PHE A 168 -0.74 -16.08 8.26
CA PHE A 168 -1.97 -16.61 7.65
C PHE A 168 -1.70 -17.78 6.70
N LEU A 169 -0.55 -17.78 6.03
CA LEU A 169 -0.14 -18.91 5.19
C LEU A 169 0.16 -20.14 6.04
N THR A 170 0.89 -19.99 7.16
CA THR A 170 1.14 -21.08 8.10
C THR A 170 -0.16 -21.59 8.71
N GLN A 171 -1.09 -20.71 9.05
CA GLN A 171 -2.42 -21.09 9.51
C GLN A 171 -3.16 -21.94 8.47
N ALA A 172 -3.10 -21.56 7.17
CA ALA A 172 -3.69 -22.33 6.07
C ALA A 172 -3.08 -23.73 5.91
N PHE A 173 -1.80 -23.93 6.25
CA PHE A 173 -1.17 -25.26 6.21
C PHE A 173 -1.74 -26.19 7.27
N LYS A 174 -2.20 -25.70 8.40
CA LYS A 174 -2.83 -26.47 9.50
C LYS A 174 -4.29 -26.87 9.21
N MET A 175 -4.91 -26.31 8.17
CA MET A 175 -6.34 -26.43 7.87
C MET A 175 -6.64 -27.47 6.79
N ASP A 176 -7.89 -27.92 6.72
CA ASP A 176 -8.39 -28.73 5.62
C ASP A 176 -8.50 -27.89 4.35
N ARG A 177 -7.71 -28.27 3.36
CA ARG A 177 -7.62 -27.62 2.04
C ARG A 177 -8.38 -28.37 0.95
N ASN A 178 -9.10 -29.43 1.31
CA ASN A 178 -9.88 -30.20 0.35
C ASN A 178 -11.15 -29.41 0.00
N THR A 179 -11.24 -28.97 -1.25
CA THR A 179 -12.36 -28.19 -1.76
C THR A 179 -12.88 -28.86 -3.03
N PHE A 180 -14.12 -29.36 -2.99
CA PHE A 180 -14.75 -30.06 -4.13
C PHE A 180 -13.93 -31.22 -4.70
N GLY A 181 -13.24 -31.96 -3.83
CA GLY A 181 -12.41 -33.12 -4.24
C GLY A 181 -11.03 -32.75 -4.79
N TRP A 182 -10.63 -31.48 -4.70
CA TRP A 182 -9.30 -30.98 -5.07
C TRP A 182 -8.60 -30.35 -3.87
N THR A 183 -7.34 -30.72 -3.65
CA THR A 183 -6.53 -30.13 -2.59
C THR A 183 -5.99 -28.77 -3.05
N MET A 184 -6.56 -27.71 -2.55
CA MET A 184 -6.19 -26.35 -2.89
C MET A 184 -4.81 -25.99 -2.30
N PRO A 185 -3.88 -25.43 -3.09
CA PRO A 185 -2.66 -24.83 -2.55
C PRO A 185 -2.98 -23.73 -1.53
N ALA A 186 -2.36 -23.77 -0.35
CA ALA A 186 -2.60 -22.78 0.71
C ALA A 186 -2.42 -21.33 0.23
N ALA A 187 -1.44 -21.09 -0.65
CA ALA A 187 -1.15 -19.79 -1.21
C ALA A 187 -2.31 -19.20 -2.06
N LEU A 188 -3.22 -20.02 -2.59
CA LEU A 188 -4.37 -19.54 -3.37
C LEU A 188 -5.39 -18.78 -2.49
N MET A 189 -5.43 -19.07 -1.19
CA MET A 189 -6.33 -18.38 -0.28
C MET A 189 -6.07 -16.85 -0.23
N ARG A 190 -4.83 -16.45 -0.45
CA ARG A 190 -4.46 -15.03 -0.58
C ARG A 190 -5.21 -14.30 -1.71
N ASN A 191 -5.69 -15.01 -2.75
CA ASN A 191 -6.44 -14.38 -3.84
C ASN A 191 -7.84 -13.90 -3.42
N VAL A 192 -8.34 -14.30 -2.25
CA VAL A 192 -9.58 -13.76 -1.67
C VAL A 192 -9.45 -12.26 -1.46
N ASP A 193 -8.26 -11.78 -1.03
CA ASP A 193 -8.00 -10.37 -0.80
C ASP A 193 -8.20 -9.51 -2.07
N PRO A 194 -7.48 -9.69 -3.19
CA PRO A 194 -7.67 -8.86 -4.37
C PRO A 194 -9.06 -9.02 -5.02
N ILE A 195 -9.71 -10.19 -4.89
CA ILE A 195 -11.10 -10.37 -5.32
C ILE A 195 -12.02 -9.48 -4.47
N ALA A 196 -11.86 -9.51 -3.15
CA ALA A 196 -12.64 -8.68 -2.24
C ALA A 196 -12.39 -7.18 -2.47
N VAL A 197 -11.14 -6.76 -2.73
CA VAL A 197 -10.82 -5.36 -3.08
C VAL A 197 -11.62 -4.91 -4.30
N VAL A 198 -11.65 -5.68 -5.38
CA VAL A 198 -12.39 -5.32 -6.60
C VAL A 198 -13.89 -5.21 -6.30
N VAL A 199 -14.46 -6.21 -5.62
CA VAL A 199 -15.90 -6.22 -5.29
C VAL A 199 -16.26 -5.06 -4.37
N ILE A 200 -15.50 -4.86 -3.28
CA ILE A 200 -15.77 -3.80 -2.30
C ILE A 200 -15.56 -2.42 -2.92
N SER A 201 -14.56 -2.23 -3.80
CA SER A 201 -14.34 -0.95 -4.50
C SER A 201 -15.57 -0.55 -5.32
N VAL A 202 -16.18 -1.50 -6.06
CA VAL A 202 -17.39 -1.26 -6.82
C VAL A 202 -18.58 -0.95 -5.89
N LEU A 203 -18.73 -1.67 -4.79
CA LEU A 203 -19.79 -1.42 -3.81
C LEU A 203 -19.64 -0.05 -3.14
N LEU A 204 -18.43 0.34 -2.78
CA LEU A 204 -18.15 1.65 -2.19
C LEU A 204 -18.48 2.78 -3.18
N ASP A 205 -18.05 2.66 -4.43
CA ASP A 205 -18.27 3.68 -5.45
C ASP A 205 -19.77 3.81 -5.85
N ARG A 206 -20.47 2.69 -5.96
CA ARG A 206 -21.87 2.67 -6.42
C ARG A 206 -22.89 2.90 -5.30
N LEU A 207 -22.59 2.50 -4.07
CA LEU A 207 -23.55 2.52 -2.95
C LEU A 207 -23.12 3.49 -1.84
N LEU A 208 -21.92 3.33 -1.27
CA LEU A 208 -21.53 4.04 -0.07
C LEU A 208 -21.18 5.50 -0.35
N TYR A 209 -20.33 5.78 -1.32
CA TYR A 209 -19.91 7.16 -1.61
C TYR A 209 -21.04 8.06 -2.09
N PRO A 210 -21.96 7.63 -2.98
CA PRO A 210 -23.12 8.43 -3.33
C PRO A 210 -24.03 8.72 -2.14
N CYS A 211 -24.24 7.74 -1.25
CA CYS A 211 -25.02 7.91 -0.02
C CYS A 211 -24.35 8.93 0.93
N LEU A 212 -23.05 8.81 1.16
CA LEU A 212 -22.30 9.73 2.01
C LEU A 212 -22.25 11.14 1.45
N ARG A 213 -22.08 11.29 0.13
CA ARG A 213 -22.12 12.59 -0.57
C ARG A 213 -23.49 13.25 -0.41
N ARG A 214 -24.58 12.48 -0.60
CA ARG A 214 -25.94 12.97 -0.45
C ARG A 214 -26.23 13.52 0.95
N HIS A 215 -25.57 12.97 1.98
CA HIS A 215 -25.70 13.41 3.37
C HIS A 215 -24.59 14.39 3.80
N SER A 216 -23.73 14.84 2.88
CA SER A 216 -22.56 15.70 3.18
C SER A 216 -21.64 15.18 4.30
N LYS A 217 -21.54 13.84 4.43
CA LYS A 217 -20.77 13.14 5.48
C LYS A 217 -19.56 12.38 4.93
N MET A 218 -18.88 12.93 3.92
CA MET A 218 -17.65 12.30 3.42
C MET A 218 -16.58 12.24 4.50
N PRO A 219 -15.99 11.05 4.78
CA PRO A 219 -14.96 10.90 5.79
C PRO A 219 -13.68 11.64 5.39
N SER A 220 -13.07 12.34 6.34
CA SER A 220 -11.76 12.96 6.13
C SER A 220 -10.68 11.91 5.92
N VAL A 221 -9.53 12.31 5.36
CA VAL A 221 -8.36 11.44 5.13
C VAL A 221 -7.99 10.64 6.39
N LEU A 222 -7.87 11.30 7.53
CA LEU A 222 -7.49 10.63 8.79
C LEU A 222 -8.57 9.69 9.32
N VAL A 223 -9.86 9.98 9.07
CA VAL A 223 -10.94 9.07 9.40
C VAL A 223 -10.87 7.82 8.52
N ARG A 224 -10.53 7.96 7.24
CA ARG A 224 -10.32 6.82 6.34
C ARG A 224 -9.12 5.98 6.79
N PHE A 225 -8.01 6.59 7.19
CA PHE A 225 -6.85 5.88 7.75
C PHE A 225 -7.21 5.15 9.05
N PHE A 226 -7.94 5.80 9.95
CA PHE A 226 -8.42 5.19 11.18
C PHE A 226 -9.31 3.97 10.92
N ILE A 227 -10.31 4.09 10.03
CA ILE A 227 -11.19 2.98 9.66
C ILE A 227 -10.38 1.83 9.06
N GLY A 228 -9.44 2.13 8.12
CA GLY A 228 -8.59 1.11 7.51
C GLY A 228 -7.75 0.37 8.55
N THR A 229 -7.14 1.09 9.50
CA THR A 229 -6.35 0.48 10.57
C THR A 229 -7.20 -0.39 11.51
N LEU A 230 -8.43 0.04 11.83
CA LEU A 230 -9.37 -0.78 12.61
C LEU A 230 -9.81 -2.06 11.87
N LEU A 231 -10.00 -1.97 10.55
CA LEU A 231 -10.29 -3.15 9.72
C LEU A 231 -9.11 -4.12 9.69
N GLY A 232 -7.87 -3.61 9.73
CA GLY A 232 -6.68 -4.43 9.94
C GLY A 232 -6.67 -5.14 11.30
N ALA A 233 -7.03 -4.44 12.39
CA ALA A 233 -7.18 -5.05 13.70
C ALA A 233 -8.31 -6.12 13.72
N LEU A 234 -9.42 -5.87 13.02
CA LEU A 234 -10.51 -6.83 12.85
C LEU A 234 -10.05 -8.08 12.10
N ALA A 235 -9.23 -7.93 11.06
CA ALA A 235 -8.66 -9.07 10.34
C ALA A 235 -7.80 -9.96 11.25
N LEU A 236 -6.97 -9.36 12.09
CA LEU A 236 -6.17 -10.10 13.07
C LEU A 236 -7.04 -10.75 14.14
N LEU A 237 -8.13 -10.12 14.55
CA LEU A 237 -9.10 -10.73 15.47
C LEU A 237 -9.78 -11.95 14.83
N CYS A 238 -10.16 -11.87 13.56
CA CYS A 238 -10.68 -13.02 12.83
C CYS A 238 -9.63 -14.14 12.75
N ALA A 239 -8.37 -13.81 12.46
CA ALA A 239 -7.27 -14.79 12.41
C ALA A 239 -7.03 -15.44 13.79
N LEU A 240 -7.12 -14.68 14.87
CA LEU A 240 -7.01 -15.18 16.24
C LEU A 240 -8.15 -16.16 16.57
N ILE A 241 -9.39 -15.83 16.18
CA ILE A 241 -10.54 -16.72 16.39
C ILE A 241 -10.34 -18.03 15.63
N VAL A 242 -9.90 -17.95 14.36
CA VAL A 242 -9.60 -19.13 13.55
C VAL A 242 -8.48 -19.97 14.17
N GLU A 243 -7.45 -19.33 14.74
CA GLU A 243 -6.37 -20.03 15.44
C GLU A 243 -6.89 -20.81 16.65
N TYR A 244 -7.75 -20.22 17.46
CA TYR A 244 -8.37 -20.94 18.57
C TYR A 244 -9.26 -22.10 18.11
N VAL A 245 -9.97 -21.95 17.00
CA VAL A 245 -10.74 -23.04 16.41
C VAL A 245 -9.82 -24.18 15.98
N ILE A 246 -8.67 -23.86 15.35
CA ILE A 246 -7.67 -24.87 14.97
C ILE A 246 -7.09 -25.57 16.19
N MET A 247 -6.74 -24.84 17.23
CA MET A 247 -6.19 -25.41 18.47
C MET A 247 -7.19 -26.33 19.21
N ALA A 248 -8.49 -26.09 19.03
CA ALA A 248 -9.56 -26.89 19.65
C ALA A 248 -9.89 -28.18 18.86
N HIS A 249 -9.37 -28.36 17.67
CA HIS A 249 -9.68 -29.48 16.78
C HIS A 249 -8.39 -30.15 16.28
N PRO A 250 -8.44 -31.43 15.83
CA PRO A 250 -7.30 -32.08 15.19
C PRO A 250 -6.86 -31.30 13.95
N LEU A 251 -5.56 -31.39 13.61
CA LEU A 251 -5.03 -30.77 12.39
C LEU A 251 -5.78 -31.27 11.15
N PHE A 252 -5.89 -30.42 10.14
CA PHE A 252 -6.53 -30.69 8.84
C PHE A 252 -8.04 -30.99 8.92
N THR A 253 -8.74 -30.62 10.00
CA THR A 253 -10.19 -30.80 10.13
C THR A 253 -10.97 -29.48 9.96
N VAL A 254 -10.35 -28.35 10.28
CA VAL A 254 -10.97 -27.04 10.14
C VAL A 254 -10.83 -26.56 8.70
N SER A 255 -11.94 -26.27 8.03
CA SER A 255 -11.93 -25.84 6.63
C SER A 255 -11.19 -24.52 6.42
N ILE A 256 -10.36 -24.43 5.36
CA ILE A 256 -9.59 -23.23 4.99
C ILE A 256 -10.49 -22.01 4.72
N TRP A 257 -11.76 -22.21 4.40
CA TRP A 257 -12.72 -21.14 4.14
C TRP A 257 -13.01 -20.26 5.39
N TRP A 258 -12.66 -20.73 6.58
CA TRP A 258 -12.72 -19.90 7.79
C TRP A 258 -11.78 -18.70 7.74
N GLN A 259 -10.79 -18.70 6.85
CA GLN A 259 -9.90 -17.56 6.65
C GLN A 259 -10.51 -16.41 5.83
N VAL A 260 -11.63 -16.64 5.12
CA VAL A 260 -12.25 -15.61 4.25
C VAL A 260 -12.51 -14.30 4.98
N PRO A 261 -13.10 -14.26 6.20
CA PRO A 261 -13.37 -13.01 6.89
C PRO A 261 -12.13 -12.15 7.15
N GLN A 262 -10.98 -12.75 7.46
CA GLN A 262 -9.73 -12.02 7.70
C GLN A 262 -9.20 -11.37 6.43
N PHE A 263 -9.24 -12.05 5.27
CA PHE A 263 -8.82 -11.48 3.99
C PHE A 263 -9.80 -10.39 3.51
N VAL A 264 -11.09 -10.58 3.66
CA VAL A 264 -12.11 -9.56 3.32
C VAL A 264 -11.95 -8.31 4.17
N SER A 265 -11.61 -8.47 5.47
CA SER A 265 -11.35 -7.33 6.36
C SER A 265 -10.09 -6.56 5.97
N ILE A 266 -9.02 -7.25 5.55
CA ILE A 266 -7.81 -6.62 5.01
C ILE A 266 -8.17 -5.86 3.74
N ALA A 267 -8.85 -6.48 2.78
CA ALA A 267 -9.26 -5.87 1.52
C ALA A 267 -10.04 -4.57 1.72
N ALA A 268 -11.01 -4.57 2.64
CA ALA A 268 -11.74 -3.36 3.00
C ALA A 268 -10.80 -2.29 3.60
N GLY A 269 -9.89 -2.69 4.50
CA GLY A 269 -8.89 -1.80 5.09
C GLY A 269 -7.95 -1.20 4.04
N GLU A 270 -7.50 -1.97 3.07
CA GLU A 270 -6.66 -1.50 1.96
C GLU A 270 -7.32 -0.39 1.15
N ILE A 271 -8.60 -0.52 0.83
CA ILE A 271 -9.32 0.51 0.08
C ILE A 271 -9.39 1.81 0.89
N PHE A 272 -9.70 1.74 2.18
CA PHE A 272 -9.78 2.93 3.02
C PHE A 272 -8.43 3.56 3.30
N LEU A 273 -7.35 2.78 3.45
CA LEU A 273 -6.05 3.28 3.87
C LEU A 273 -5.07 3.38 2.71
N ILE A 274 -4.83 2.31 1.96
CA ILE A 274 -3.80 2.28 0.91
C ILE A 274 -4.20 3.17 -0.27
N SER A 275 -5.43 3.02 -0.78
CA SER A 275 -5.94 3.89 -1.86
C SER A 275 -5.89 5.36 -1.45
N THR A 276 -6.29 5.68 -0.20
CA THR A 276 -6.21 7.04 0.33
C THR A 276 -4.78 7.54 0.49
N SER A 277 -3.81 6.67 0.83
CA SER A 277 -2.41 7.08 0.95
C SER A 277 -1.83 7.52 -0.41
N TYR A 278 -2.18 6.84 -1.49
CA TYR A 278 -1.82 7.28 -2.85
C TYR A 278 -2.48 8.60 -3.22
N GLU A 279 -3.78 8.76 -2.93
CA GLU A 279 -4.50 10.03 -3.11
C GLU A 279 -3.79 11.17 -2.38
N VAL A 280 -3.46 10.99 -1.11
CA VAL A 280 -2.80 11.99 -0.26
C VAL A 280 -1.40 12.33 -0.79
N ALA A 281 -0.60 11.32 -1.14
CA ALA A 281 0.73 11.53 -1.71
C ALA A 281 0.68 12.37 -2.99
N PHE A 282 -0.39 12.28 -3.78
CA PHE A 282 -0.56 13.06 -5.00
C PHE A 282 -1.18 14.44 -4.76
N THR A 283 -2.25 14.53 -3.94
CA THR A 283 -3.06 15.75 -3.80
C THR A 283 -2.47 16.76 -2.83
N HIS A 284 -1.72 16.29 -1.81
CA HIS A 284 -1.15 17.15 -0.76
C HIS A 284 0.32 17.48 -1.02
N ALA A 285 0.99 16.79 -1.92
CA ALA A 285 2.35 17.13 -2.29
C ALA A 285 2.39 18.32 -3.27
N PRO A 286 3.41 19.19 -3.15
CA PRO A 286 3.68 20.24 -4.12
C PRO A 286 3.83 19.65 -5.55
N PRO A 287 3.50 20.40 -6.60
CA PRO A 287 3.50 19.91 -7.99
C PRO A 287 4.82 19.24 -8.41
N GLU A 288 5.95 19.84 -8.01
CA GLU A 288 7.30 19.34 -8.33
C GLU A 288 7.69 18.09 -7.53
N LEU A 289 7.04 17.82 -6.38
CA LEU A 289 7.39 16.78 -5.43
C LEU A 289 6.39 15.60 -5.41
N LYS A 290 5.37 15.57 -6.27
CA LYS A 290 4.34 14.51 -6.30
C LYS A 290 4.93 13.11 -6.50
N ALA A 291 5.87 12.96 -7.43
CA ALA A 291 6.54 11.68 -7.67
C ALA A 291 7.41 11.26 -6.47
N VAL A 292 8.07 12.22 -5.82
CA VAL A 292 8.87 11.97 -4.61
C VAL A 292 7.97 11.54 -3.45
N ALA A 293 6.83 12.22 -3.24
CA ALA A 293 5.87 11.86 -2.20
C ALA A 293 5.28 10.46 -2.42
N SER A 294 4.97 10.10 -3.67
CA SER A 294 4.54 8.76 -4.03
C SER A 294 5.62 7.71 -3.76
N ALA A 295 6.88 7.99 -4.11
CA ALA A 295 8.00 7.11 -3.83
C ALA A 295 8.21 6.92 -2.31
N VAL A 296 8.12 8.00 -1.53
CA VAL A 296 8.22 7.93 -0.06
C VAL A 296 7.06 7.14 0.56
N ASN A 297 5.85 7.28 0.05
CA ASN A 297 4.73 6.44 0.48
C ASN A 297 5.03 4.94 0.29
N LEU A 298 5.58 4.57 -0.87
CA LEU A 298 6.03 3.19 -1.12
C LEU A 298 7.20 2.77 -0.22
N CYS A 299 8.12 3.68 0.12
CA CYS A 299 9.19 3.42 1.09
C CYS A 299 8.62 3.11 2.48
N PHE A 300 7.60 3.81 2.95
CA PHE A 300 6.94 3.50 4.23
C PHE A 300 6.27 2.12 4.20
N MET A 301 5.65 1.72 3.08
CA MET A 301 5.13 0.36 2.92
C MET A 301 6.25 -0.69 2.95
N ALA A 302 7.39 -0.43 2.31
CA ALA A 302 8.55 -1.32 2.35
C ALA A 302 9.13 -1.43 3.77
N ILE A 303 9.26 -0.32 4.49
CA ILE A 303 9.67 -0.30 5.90
C ILE A 303 8.71 -1.14 6.75
N ALA A 304 7.40 -1.01 6.55
CA ALA A 304 6.41 -1.80 7.25
C ALA A 304 6.56 -3.30 7.01
N ASN A 305 6.80 -3.71 5.76
CA ASN A 305 7.05 -5.12 5.42
C ASN A 305 8.35 -5.64 6.07
N SER A 306 9.40 -4.82 6.09
CA SER A 306 10.66 -5.17 6.75
C SER A 306 10.51 -5.27 8.27
N LEU A 307 9.77 -4.34 8.89
CA LEU A 307 9.44 -4.39 10.32
C LEU A 307 8.58 -5.63 10.65
N SER A 308 7.58 -5.94 9.82
CA SER A 308 6.77 -7.15 10.00
C SER A 308 7.61 -8.41 9.94
N ALA A 309 8.54 -8.51 8.97
CA ALA A 309 9.47 -9.63 8.88
C ALA A 309 10.39 -9.73 10.11
N ALA A 310 10.91 -8.61 10.60
CA ALA A 310 11.74 -8.57 11.81
C ALA A 310 10.95 -9.00 13.07
N VAL A 311 9.70 -8.53 13.22
CA VAL A 311 8.81 -8.93 14.32
C VAL A 311 8.46 -10.41 14.23
N PHE A 312 8.15 -10.92 13.03
CA PHE A 312 7.89 -12.33 12.83
C PHE A 312 9.11 -13.20 13.20
N GLN A 313 10.31 -12.78 12.79
CA GLN A 313 11.56 -13.46 13.13
C GLN A 313 11.84 -13.38 14.65
N ALA A 314 11.60 -12.25 15.28
CA ALA A 314 11.77 -12.10 16.74
C ALA A 314 10.77 -12.96 17.54
N ALA A 315 9.58 -13.17 16.98
CA ALA A 315 8.55 -14.04 17.55
C ALA A 315 8.77 -15.54 17.25
N SER A 316 9.85 -15.92 16.56
CA SER A 316 10.13 -17.32 16.18
C SER A 316 10.04 -18.34 17.33
N PRO A 317 10.34 -18.02 18.62
CA PRO A 317 10.12 -18.96 19.70
C PRO A 317 8.65 -19.35 19.91
N TRP A 318 7.70 -18.49 19.49
CA TRP A 318 6.26 -18.75 19.54
C TRP A 318 5.70 -19.31 18.24
N LEU A 319 6.46 -19.18 17.15
CA LEU A 319 6.04 -19.47 15.78
C LEU A 319 6.94 -20.56 15.17
N PRO A 320 6.81 -21.82 15.60
CA PRO A 320 7.58 -22.90 15.00
C PRO A 320 7.22 -23.04 13.52
N ASN A 321 8.20 -23.45 12.73
CA ASN A 321 7.98 -23.77 11.32
C ASN A 321 7.08 -25.00 11.20
N PHE A 322 6.11 -24.93 10.30
CA PHE A 322 5.25 -26.09 10.02
C PHE A 322 6.03 -27.13 9.22
N ASP A 323 6.15 -28.35 9.77
CA ASP A 323 6.73 -29.50 9.10
C ASP A 323 5.62 -30.38 8.52
N PHE A 324 5.71 -30.71 7.24
CA PHE A 324 4.74 -31.56 6.55
C PHE A 324 4.96 -33.05 6.82
N GLU A 325 6.17 -33.44 7.25
CA GLU A 325 6.50 -34.82 7.59
C GLU A 325 6.00 -35.17 9.00
N GLU A 326 6.14 -34.24 9.96
CA GLU A 326 5.71 -34.40 11.34
C GLU A 326 4.84 -33.20 11.80
N PRO A 327 3.61 -33.06 11.27
CA PRO A 327 2.79 -31.86 11.49
C PRO A 327 2.40 -31.64 12.95
N GLU A 328 2.05 -32.71 13.67
CA GLU A 328 1.61 -32.60 15.06
C GLU A 328 2.78 -32.25 15.98
N GLU A 329 3.95 -32.86 15.78
CA GLU A 329 5.15 -32.60 16.57
C GLU A 329 5.70 -31.18 16.33
N SER A 330 5.68 -30.72 15.07
CA SER A 330 6.13 -29.37 14.71
C SER A 330 5.29 -28.25 15.34
N MET A 331 4.04 -28.53 15.75
CA MET A 331 3.14 -27.55 16.35
C MET A 331 3.11 -27.61 17.90
N VAL A 332 3.85 -28.52 18.51
CA VAL A 332 3.97 -28.57 19.98
C VAL A 332 4.60 -27.29 20.50
N GLY A 333 3.90 -26.62 21.44
CA GLY A 333 4.34 -25.35 22.01
C GLY A 333 4.20 -24.13 21.07
N SER A 334 3.46 -24.26 19.98
CA SER A 334 3.17 -23.10 19.12
C SER A 334 2.18 -22.14 19.80
N HIS A 335 2.50 -20.85 19.75
CA HIS A 335 1.69 -19.77 20.34
C HIS A 335 1.43 -18.66 19.33
N TYR A 336 0.81 -19.01 18.18
CA TYR A 336 0.39 -18.04 17.17
C TYR A 336 -0.63 -17.04 17.72
N ASP A 337 -1.39 -17.43 18.76
CA ASP A 337 -2.31 -16.58 19.50
C ASP A 337 -1.58 -15.39 20.14
N TYR A 338 -0.43 -15.58 20.80
CA TYR A 338 0.38 -14.49 21.38
C TYR A 338 0.86 -13.50 20.32
N TYR A 339 1.26 -14.01 19.18
CA TYR A 339 1.68 -13.19 18.06
C TYR A 339 0.52 -12.33 17.51
N TYR A 340 -0.68 -12.91 17.37
CA TYR A 340 -1.87 -12.16 16.97
C TYR A 340 -2.27 -11.11 18.00
N TYR A 341 -2.23 -11.40 19.29
CA TYR A 341 -2.48 -10.40 20.34
C TYR A 341 -1.51 -9.23 20.26
N PHE A 342 -0.22 -9.49 20.07
CA PHE A 342 0.78 -8.46 19.89
C PHE A 342 0.48 -7.55 18.68
N LEU A 343 0.15 -8.13 17.54
CA LEU A 343 -0.18 -7.39 16.31
C LEU A 343 -1.49 -6.59 16.44
N ILE A 344 -2.51 -7.13 17.12
CA ILE A 344 -3.76 -6.41 17.42
C ILE A 344 -3.42 -5.17 18.27
N GLY A 345 -2.62 -5.32 19.32
CA GLY A 345 -2.16 -4.20 20.14
C GLY A 345 -1.44 -3.13 19.33
N LEU A 346 -0.51 -3.54 18.45
CA LEU A 346 0.21 -2.64 17.55
C LEU A 346 -0.74 -1.90 16.59
N SER A 347 -1.71 -2.61 16.02
CA SER A 347 -2.72 -2.02 15.12
C SER A 347 -3.60 -1.01 15.85
N LEU A 348 -4.02 -1.29 17.10
CA LEU A 348 -4.78 -0.35 17.92
C LEU A 348 -3.96 0.90 18.26
N VAL A 349 -2.67 0.76 18.58
CA VAL A 349 -1.76 1.91 18.75
C VAL A 349 -1.71 2.73 17.46
N GLY A 350 -1.61 2.10 16.29
CA GLY A 350 -1.69 2.77 15.00
C GLY A 350 -2.99 3.56 14.80
N ALA A 351 -4.13 2.97 15.19
CA ALA A 351 -5.43 3.65 15.15
C ALA A 351 -5.47 4.88 16.08
N ILE A 352 -4.91 4.77 17.28
CA ILE A 352 -4.79 5.90 18.21
C ILE A 352 -3.91 7.00 17.60
N CYS A 353 -2.78 6.64 16.98
CA CYS A 353 -1.92 7.60 16.27
C CYS A 353 -2.68 8.35 15.17
N CYS A 354 -3.56 7.69 14.41
CA CYS A 354 -4.41 8.35 13.43
C CYS A 354 -5.31 9.42 14.08
N LEU A 355 -5.89 9.15 15.25
CA LEU A 355 -6.73 10.12 15.98
C LEU A 355 -5.90 11.28 16.53
N LEU A 356 -4.73 11.00 17.09
CA LEU A 356 -3.83 12.03 17.64
C LEU A 356 -3.29 12.96 16.55
N MET A 357 -3.19 12.50 15.30
CA MET A 357 -2.76 13.31 14.16
C MET A 357 -3.84 14.27 13.63
N ILE A 358 -5.12 14.14 14.04
CA ILE A 358 -6.22 15.00 13.55
C ILE A 358 -5.95 16.49 13.78
N PRO A 359 -5.56 16.99 14.99
CA PRO A 359 -5.31 18.40 15.22
C PRO A 359 -4.09 18.90 14.43
N PHE A 360 -3.05 18.08 14.28
CA PHE A 360 -1.88 18.41 13.48
C PHE A 360 -2.25 18.58 12.00
N TYR A 361 -2.95 17.60 11.43
CA TYR A 361 -3.39 17.64 10.04
C TYR A 361 -4.28 18.84 9.73
N ARG A 362 -5.23 19.17 10.62
CA ARG A 362 -6.09 20.36 10.44
C ARG A 362 -5.29 21.65 10.34
N ARG A 363 -4.22 21.82 11.14
CA ARG A 363 -3.34 22.99 11.10
C ARG A 363 -2.56 23.07 9.79
N VAL A 364 -1.94 21.98 9.38
CA VAL A 364 -1.15 21.90 8.14
C VAL A 364 -2.04 22.11 6.92
N TYR A 365 -3.21 21.49 6.88
CA TYR A 365 -4.17 21.62 5.78
C TYR A 365 -4.76 23.02 5.69
N ALA A 366 -5.09 23.65 6.82
CA ALA A 366 -5.56 25.03 6.85
C ALA A 366 -4.51 26.02 6.30
N ALA A 367 -3.24 25.83 6.66
CA ALA A 367 -2.14 26.64 6.14
C ALA A 367 -1.95 26.46 4.62
N ALA A 368 -2.06 25.24 4.11
CA ALA A 368 -1.97 24.94 2.68
C ALA A 368 -3.14 25.56 1.88
N ILE A 369 -4.38 25.52 2.40
CA ILE A 369 -5.55 26.14 1.77
C ILE A 369 -5.42 27.67 1.75
N ILE A 370 -4.94 28.27 2.83
CA ILE A 370 -4.75 29.73 2.91
C ILE A 370 -3.74 30.15 1.85
N ARG A 371 -2.66 29.39 1.66
CA ARG A 371 -1.62 29.66 0.66
C ARG A 371 -2.16 29.52 -0.77
N GLN A 372 -2.98 28.53 -1.04
CA GLN A 372 -3.62 28.31 -2.34
C GLN A 372 -4.63 29.43 -2.70
N LYS A 373 -5.26 30.04 -1.69
CA LYS A 373 -6.18 31.19 -1.85
C LYS A 373 -5.47 32.55 -1.96
N SER A 374 -4.25 32.67 -1.46
CA SER A 374 -3.47 33.93 -1.48
C SER A 374 -2.75 34.20 -2.80
N GLY A 375 -3.06 33.45 -3.86
CA GLY A 375 -2.81 33.91 -5.23
C GLY A 375 -1.37 33.79 -5.73
N VAL A 376 -0.65 32.71 -5.38
CA VAL A 376 0.50 32.32 -6.21
C VAL A 376 -0.07 31.59 -7.43
N PRO A 377 0.09 32.12 -8.66
CA PRO A 377 -0.54 31.55 -9.85
C PRO A 377 -0.03 30.13 -10.10
N PRO A 378 -0.92 29.20 -10.52
CA PRO A 378 -0.46 27.93 -11.06
C PRO A 378 0.38 28.25 -12.31
N VAL A 379 1.56 27.60 -12.41
CA VAL A 379 2.39 27.67 -13.59
C VAL A 379 1.54 27.26 -14.78
N GLU A 380 1.28 28.18 -15.71
CA GLU A 380 0.54 27.94 -16.94
C GLU A 380 1.18 26.78 -17.70
N CYS A 381 0.42 25.70 -17.83
CA CYS A 381 0.68 24.68 -18.84
C CYS A 381 0.28 25.26 -20.21
N ARG A 382 1.27 25.65 -21.01
CA ARG A 382 1.14 25.80 -22.46
C ARG A 382 1.70 24.57 -23.15
#